data_443c004ba8cef1927c4ef13a48ccb18d
#
_entry.id   443c004ba8cef1927c4ef13a48ccb18d
#
_cell.length_a   1.000
_cell.length_b   1.000
_cell.length_c   1.000
_cell.angle_alpha   90.00
_cell.angle_beta   90.00
_cell.angle_gamma   90.00
#
_symmetry.space_group_name_H-M   'P 1'
#
loop_
_entity.id
_entity.type
_entity.pdbx_description
1 polymer ?
#
loop_
_entity_poly.entity_id
_entity_poly.type
_entity_poly.pdbx_seq_one_letter_code
_entity_poly.pdbx_strand_id
1 'polypeptide(L)'
;KLTDLSLKLEGLNRNVATHAAGVVIADKKLTEVVPLYKDVSANLLLPSTQFDMYSAENAGLVKFDFLGLKTLTVINNTQKLVRKIDKDFDIENISYEDQKVFDLLSSGNTVGLFQVESAGMREALVQMKPNHIEDIIALVALYRPGPMSNIPTYNDCKHGRQTPDYLHPLLEDILKPTYGVIIYQEQVMQIAQKLSGFTAGQADLLRRAMGKKKRAELEKQKQGFIAGALKNGIAKDVAAGIFLKIEPFAEYG
;
A
#
# COMPACT_ATOMS: atom_id res chain seq x y z
N LYS A 1 24.31 -31.60 11.72
CA LYS A 1 23.66 -31.70 13.07
C LYS A 1 22.94 -30.38 13.44
N LEU A 2 23.59 -29.20 13.37
CA LEU A 2 22.91 -27.92 13.68
C LEU A 2 21.80 -27.62 12.67
N THR A 3 22.12 -27.72 11.38
CA THR A 3 21.17 -27.50 10.27
C THR A 3 19.98 -28.47 10.35
N ASP A 4 20.23 -29.75 10.63
CA ASP A 4 19.18 -30.76 10.73
C ASP A 4 18.23 -30.48 11.91
N LEU A 5 18.77 -29.95 13.01
CA LEU A 5 17.97 -29.54 14.16
C LEU A 5 17.15 -28.28 13.85
N SER A 6 17.77 -27.30 13.17
CA SER A 6 17.10 -26.07 12.75
C SER A 6 15.92 -26.35 11.81
N LEU A 7 16.10 -27.24 10.82
CA LEU A 7 15.04 -27.69 9.92
C LEU A 7 13.86 -28.35 10.62
N LYS A 8 14.12 -29.07 11.76
CA LYS A 8 13.04 -29.66 12.57
C LYS A 8 12.26 -28.64 13.38
N LEU A 9 12.85 -27.50 13.67
CA LEU A 9 12.22 -26.41 14.43
C LEU A 9 11.57 -25.35 13.51
N GLU A 10 11.91 -25.36 12.22
CA GLU A 10 11.35 -24.43 11.26
C GLU A 10 9.84 -24.65 11.12
N GLY A 11 9.08 -23.56 11.12
CA GLY A 11 7.62 -23.60 11.03
C GLY A 11 6.87 -23.87 12.33
N LEU A 12 7.57 -24.17 13.45
CA LEU A 12 6.91 -24.32 14.74
C LEU A 12 6.62 -22.97 15.37
N ASN A 13 5.39 -22.82 15.90
CA ASN A 13 5.00 -21.63 16.65
C ASN A 13 5.80 -21.54 17.96
N ARG A 14 6.44 -20.41 18.20
CA ARG A 14 7.27 -20.18 19.38
C ARG A 14 6.54 -19.40 20.47
N ASN A 15 5.81 -18.37 20.10
CA ASN A 15 5.21 -17.43 21.03
C ASN A 15 3.73 -17.17 20.68
N VAL A 16 2.98 -16.80 21.71
CA VAL A 16 1.64 -16.21 21.58
C VAL A 16 1.76 -14.74 21.91
N ALA A 17 1.20 -13.88 21.05
CA ALA A 17 1.13 -12.45 21.29
C ALA A 17 -0.26 -11.94 20.93
N THR A 18 -0.76 -10.99 21.72
CA THR A 18 -2.01 -10.30 21.40
C THR A 18 -1.75 -9.27 20.32
N HIS A 19 -2.61 -9.22 19.29
CA HIS A 19 -2.54 -8.21 18.26
C HIS A 19 -2.80 -6.82 18.86
N ALA A 20 -1.98 -5.84 18.51
CA ALA A 20 -2.04 -4.51 19.13
C ALA A 20 -3.33 -3.73 18.82
N ALA A 21 -3.98 -4.01 17.70
CA ALA A 21 -5.11 -3.24 17.18
C ALA A 21 -6.29 -4.10 16.71
N GLY A 22 -6.09 -5.41 16.50
CA GLY A 22 -7.12 -6.31 15.98
C GLY A 22 -8.15 -6.68 17.04
N VAL A 23 -9.41 -6.44 16.76
CA VAL A 23 -10.56 -6.86 17.58
C VAL A 23 -11.44 -7.75 16.74
N VAL A 24 -11.79 -8.94 17.27
CA VAL A 24 -12.74 -9.85 16.60
C VAL A 24 -14.15 -9.63 17.15
N ILE A 25 -15.12 -9.64 16.25
CA ILE A 25 -16.54 -9.49 16.55
C ILE A 25 -17.28 -10.73 16.09
N ALA A 26 -18.22 -11.19 16.91
CA ALA A 26 -19.12 -12.30 16.62
C ALA A 26 -20.56 -11.94 17.00
N ASP A 27 -21.51 -12.62 16.39
CA ASP A 27 -22.94 -12.56 16.73
C ASP A 27 -23.30 -13.41 17.96
N LYS A 28 -22.35 -14.21 18.45
CA LYS A 28 -22.48 -15.12 19.60
C LYS A 28 -21.35 -14.89 20.58
N LYS A 29 -21.44 -15.54 21.76
CA LYS A 29 -20.33 -15.56 22.70
C LYS A 29 -19.11 -16.19 22.04
N LEU A 30 -17.95 -15.51 22.12
CA LEU A 30 -16.72 -15.99 21.49
C LEU A 30 -16.32 -17.41 21.94
N THR A 31 -16.63 -17.79 23.18
CA THR A 31 -16.36 -19.13 23.72
C THR A 31 -17.18 -20.25 23.05
N GLU A 32 -18.23 -19.91 22.32
CA GLU A 32 -19.02 -20.87 21.53
C GLU A 32 -18.44 -21.08 20.14
N VAL A 33 -17.54 -20.20 19.70
CA VAL A 33 -16.98 -20.19 18.35
C VAL A 33 -15.51 -20.58 18.35
N VAL A 34 -14.72 -20.03 19.29
CA VAL A 34 -13.27 -20.23 19.34
C VAL A 34 -12.77 -20.34 20.79
N PRO A 35 -11.68 -21.07 21.04
CA PRO A 35 -11.02 -21.06 22.34
C PRO A 35 -10.38 -19.70 22.58
N LEU A 36 -10.44 -19.26 23.83
CA LEU A 36 -9.87 -17.97 24.24
C LEU A 36 -8.59 -18.18 25.07
N TYR A 37 -7.69 -17.21 24.96
CA TYR A 37 -6.45 -17.11 25.70
C TYR A 37 -6.42 -15.82 26.50
N LYS A 38 -6.09 -15.91 27.78
CA LYS A 38 -5.87 -14.73 28.64
C LYS A 38 -4.40 -14.68 29.01
N ASP A 39 -3.71 -13.67 28.52
CA ASP A 39 -2.34 -13.40 28.96
C ASP A 39 -2.39 -12.80 30.38
N VAL A 40 -1.92 -13.58 31.35
CA VAL A 40 -1.89 -13.16 32.76
C VAL A 40 -0.79 -12.15 33.04
N SER A 41 0.21 -12.06 32.17
CA SER A 41 1.32 -11.09 32.29
C SER A 41 0.96 -9.73 31.70
N ALA A 42 0.00 -9.68 30.79
CA ALA A 42 -0.45 -8.45 30.15
C ALA A 42 -1.73 -7.96 30.85
N ASN A 43 -1.72 -6.70 31.25
CA ASN A 43 -2.91 -6.06 31.86
C ASN A 43 -3.95 -5.70 30.79
N LEU A 44 -4.46 -6.71 30.07
CA LEU A 44 -5.42 -6.56 29.00
C LEU A 44 -6.85 -6.74 29.51
N LEU A 45 -7.75 -5.87 29.07
CA LEU A 45 -9.16 -5.89 29.43
C LEU A 45 -9.90 -7.09 28.79
N LEU A 46 -9.50 -7.49 27.57
CA LEU A 46 -10.17 -8.51 26.79
C LEU A 46 -9.22 -9.70 26.56
N PRO A 47 -9.76 -10.95 26.53
CA PRO A 47 -8.98 -12.11 26.10
C PRO A 47 -8.71 -12.07 24.60
N SER A 48 -7.70 -12.82 24.16
CA SER A 48 -7.41 -13.06 22.75
C SER A 48 -7.99 -14.38 22.28
N THR A 49 -8.21 -14.55 20.98
CA THR A 49 -8.48 -15.87 20.40
C THR A 49 -7.20 -16.70 20.40
N GLN A 50 -7.31 -18.01 20.58
CA GLN A 50 -6.17 -18.92 20.38
C GLN A 50 -5.95 -19.20 18.87
N PHE A 51 -6.87 -18.83 18.04
CA PHE A 51 -6.76 -18.97 16.59
C PHE A 51 -5.96 -17.81 16.00
N ASP A 52 -5.18 -18.11 14.98
CA ASP A 52 -4.56 -17.11 14.12
C ASP A 52 -5.64 -16.38 13.29
N MET A 53 -5.21 -15.35 12.55
CA MET A 53 -6.11 -14.51 11.75
C MET A 53 -6.95 -15.31 10.75
N TYR A 54 -6.32 -16.27 10.05
CA TYR A 54 -7.01 -17.07 9.02
C TYR A 54 -7.99 -18.07 9.63
N SER A 55 -7.59 -18.72 10.72
CA SER A 55 -8.45 -19.66 11.44
C SER A 55 -9.64 -18.95 12.10
N ALA A 56 -9.45 -17.73 12.60
CA ALA A 56 -10.52 -16.90 13.15
C ALA A 56 -11.53 -16.48 12.06
N GLU A 57 -11.05 -16.05 10.88
CA GLU A 57 -11.89 -15.72 9.73
C GLU A 57 -12.67 -16.95 9.24
N ASN A 58 -12.01 -18.12 9.13
CA ASN A 58 -12.66 -19.37 8.74
C ASN A 58 -13.70 -19.87 9.76
N ALA A 59 -13.55 -19.52 11.02
CA ALA A 59 -14.55 -19.78 12.07
C ALA A 59 -15.75 -18.81 12.01
N GLY A 60 -15.77 -17.87 11.06
CA GLY A 60 -16.85 -16.91 10.87
C GLY A 60 -16.74 -15.64 11.69
N LEU A 61 -15.58 -15.38 12.31
CA LEU A 61 -15.33 -14.13 13.02
C LEU A 61 -14.97 -13.00 12.06
N VAL A 62 -15.40 -11.79 12.39
CA VAL A 62 -15.03 -10.57 11.66
C VAL A 62 -13.95 -9.84 12.47
N LYS A 63 -12.79 -9.60 11.85
CA LYS A 63 -11.68 -8.86 12.47
C LYS A 63 -11.73 -7.41 12.03
N PHE A 64 -11.69 -6.50 13.01
CA PHE A 64 -11.50 -5.08 12.80
C PHE A 64 -10.16 -4.65 13.38
N ASP A 65 -9.42 -3.85 12.63
CA ASP A 65 -8.16 -3.28 13.08
C ASP A 65 -8.35 -1.78 13.42
N PHE A 66 -8.22 -1.45 14.70
CA PHE A 66 -8.30 -0.08 15.20
C PHE A 66 -6.90 0.50 15.38
N LEU A 67 -6.38 1.09 14.32
CA LEU A 67 -5.05 1.68 14.32
C LEU A 67 -5.15 3.19 14.59
N GLY A 68 -4.72 3.61 15.78
CA GLY A 68 -4.57 5.02 16.11
C GLY A 68 -3.26 5.59 15.59
N LEU A 69 -3.27 6.83 15.13
CA LEU A 69 -2.07 7.55 14.71
C LEU A 69 -1.83 8.75 15.62
N LYS A 70 -0.74 8.70 16.41
CA LYS A 70 -0.39 9.80 17.33
C LYS A 70 -0.15 11.13 16.61
N THR A 71 0.31 11.10 15.37
CA THR A 71 0.52 12.31 14.56
C THR A 71 -0.78 13.08 14.34
N LEU A 72 -1.93 12.42 14.17
CA LEU A 72 -3.22 13.10 14.08
C LEU A 72 -3.58 13.82 15.38
N THR A 73 -3.22 13.27 16.52
CA THR A 73 -3.38 13.96 17.82
C THR A 73 -2.51 15.20 17.91
N VAL A 74 -1.27 15.12 17.41
CA VAL A 74 -0.36 16.28 17.36
C VAL A 74 -0.95 17.38 16.47
N ILE A 75 -1.41 17.03 15.27
CA ILE A 75 -2.05 17.95 14.34
C ILE A 75 -3.27 18.64 14.98
N ASN A 76 -4.16 17.85 15.58
CA ASN A 76 -5.36 18.39 16.25
C ASN A 76 -5.00 19.34 17.42
N ASN A 77 -3.99 18.97 18.23
CA ASN A 77 -3.55 19.84 19.32
C ASN A 77 -2.86 21.12 18.80
N THR A 78 -2.10 21.01 17.71
CA THR A 78 -1.50 22.17 17.04
C THR A 78 -2.60 23.13 16.56
N GLN A 79 -3.61 22.63 15.87
CA GLN A 79 -4.75 23.45 15.45
C GLN A 79 -5.42 24.17 16.62
N LYS A 80 -5.64 23.46 17.76
CA LYS A 80 -6.20 24.08 18.97
C LYS A 80 -5.33 25.19 19.54
N LEU A 81 -3.99 25.06 19.44
CA LEU A 81 -3.05 26.09 19.88
C LEU A 81 -3.06 27.29 18.93
N VAL A 82 -3.04 27.07 17.63
CA VAL A 82 -3.10 28.13 16.62
C VAL A 82 -4.39 28.94 16.71
N ARG A 83 -5.53 28.27 16.95
CA ARG A 83 -6.84 28.93 17.14
C ARG A 83 -6.95 29.85 18.38
N LYS A 84 -5.96 29.81 19.27
CA LYS A 84 -5.86 30.83 20.35
C LYS A 84 -5.37 32.19 19.81
N ILE A 85 -4.66 32.19 18.67
CA ILE A 85 -4.10 33.38 18.05
C ILE A 85 -4.94 33.77 16.84
N ASP A 86 -5.24 32.78 15.99
CA ASP A 86 -6.05 32.91 14.78
C ASP A 86 -7.28 31.98 14.92
N LYS A 87 -8.42 32.56 15.27
CA LYS A 87 -9.66 31.81 15.57
C LYS A 87 -10.23 31.07 14.36
N ASP A 88 -9.99 31.61 13.16
CA ASP A 88 -10.53 31.09 11.90
C ASP A 88 -9.61 30.06 11.24
N PHE A 89 -8.46 29.79 11.84
CA PHE A 89 -7.53 28.79 11.32
C PHE A 89 -8.17 27.40 11.28
N ASP A 90 -8.14 26.78 10.09
CA ASP A 90 -8.58 25.41 9.88
C ASP A 90 -7.57 24.62 9.04
N ILE A 91 -7.04 23.53 9.61
CA ILE A 91 -6.05 22.68 8.94
C ILE A 91 -6.58 22.03 7.66
N GLU A 92 -7.90 21.83 7.55
CA GLU A 92 -8.51 21.25 6.34
C GLU A 92 -8.53 22.23 5.16
N ASN A 93 -8.34 23.52 5.43
CA ASN A 93 -8.35 24.58 4.41
C ASN A 93 -6.94 25.11 4.06
N ILE A 94 -5.87 24.47 4.53
CA ILE A 94 -4.50 24.87 4.15
C ILE A 94 -4.21 24.51 2.70
N SER A 95 -3.43 25.37 2.03
CA SER A 95 -2.93 25.08 0.68
C SER A 95 -1.87 23.98 0.73
N TYR A 96 -1.92 23.06 -0.24
CA TYR A 96 -0.84 22.08 -0.51
C TYR A 96 0.18 22.61 -1.53
N GLU A 97 0.17 23.88 -1.88
CA GLU A 97 1.01 24.50 -2.91
C GLU A 97 2.07 25.44 -2.33
N ASP A 98 2.36 25.36 -1.02
CA ASP A 98 3.37 26.22 -0.40
C ASP A 98 4.79 25.79 -0.81
N GLN A 99 5.43 26.63 -1.65
CA GLN A 99 6.78 26.40 -2.16
C GLN A 99 7.82 26.21 -1.05
N LYS A 100 7.68 26.90 0.09
CA LYS A 100 8.62 26.77 1.22
C LYS A 100 8.60 25.36 1.81
N VAL A 101 7.44 24.69 1.78
CA VAL A 101 7.32 23.29 2.21
C VAL A 101 8.07 22.38 1.25
N PHE A 102 7.92 22.57 -0.05
CA PHE A 102 8.63 21.78 -1.07
C PHE A 102 10.15 22.05 -1.05
N ASP A 103 10.57 23.29 -0.80
CA ASP A 103 11.99 23.62 -0.62
C ASP A 103 12.58 22.91 0.60
N LEU A 104 11.84 22.89 1.72
CA LEU A 104 12.24 22.16 2.92
C LEU A 104 12.36 20.65 2.64
N LEU A 105 11.35 20.06 2.02
CA LEU A 105 11.35 18.64 1.65
C LEU A 105 12.51 18.31 0.71
N SER A 106 12.73 19.13 -0.31
CA SER A 106 13.81 18.98 -1.31
C SER A 106 15.21 19.14 -0.71
N SER A 107 15.34 19.89 0.39
CA SER A 107 16.61 20.03 1.11
C SER A 107 16.96 18.80 1.97
N GLY A 108 16.01 17.88 2.21
CA GLY A 108 16.16 16.74 3.10
C GLY A 108 16.19 17.10 4.59
N ASN A 109 15.88 18.34 4.97
CA ASN A 109 15.81 18.78 6.38
C ASN A 109 14.49 18.38 7.02
N THR A 110 14.16 17.09 6.99
CA THR A 110 12.86 16.56 7.37
C THR A 110 12.86 15.73 8.65
N VAL A 111 13.87 15.96 9.52
CA VAL A 111 13.91 15.34 10.85
C VAL A 111 12.70 15.81 11.65
N GLY A 112 11.94 14.86 12.21
CA GLY A 112 10.71 15.12 12.95
C GLY A 112 9.45 15.22 12.09
N LEU A 113 9.57 15.13 10.76
CA LEU A 113 8.41 15.03 9.86
C LEU A 113 8.04 13.56 9.65
N PHE A 114 6.85 13.19 10.12
CA PHE A 114 6.37 11.81 10.08
C PHE A 114 6.45 11.20 8.67
N GLN A 115 6.91 9.94 8.60
CA GLN A 115 7.14 9.14 7.40
C GLN A 115 8.25 9.62 6.45
N VAL A 116 8.77 10.83 6.59
CA VAL A 116 9.79 11.38 5.68
C VAL A 116 11.12 11.71 6.37
N GLU A 117 11.33 11.22 7.60
CA GLU A 117 12.47 11.57 8.46
C GLU A 117 13.65 10.57 8.41
N SER A 118 13.46 9.34 7.90
CA SER A 118 14.54 8.36 7.81
C SER A 118 15.63 8.80 6.83
N ALA A 119 16.88 8.40 7.07
CA ALA A 119 18.02 8.80 6.22
C ALA A 119 17.77 8.51 4.73
N GLY A 120 17.30 7.29 4.41
CA GLY A 120 17.04 6.93 3.02
C GLY A 120 15.84 7.67 2.40
N MET A 121 14.80 7.97 3.19
CA MET A 121 13.67 8.78 2.69
C MET A 121 14.12 10.23 2.43
N ARG A 122 14.96 10.79 3.29
CA ARG A 122 15.55 12.14 3.11
C ARG A 122 16.39 12.20 1.83
N GLU A 123 17.20 11.18 1.57
CA GLU A 123 17.97 11.09 0.33
C GLU A 123 17.05 11.00 -0.90
N ALA A 124 16.00 10.18 -0.82
CA ALA A 124 15.02 10.08 -1.90
C ALA A 124 14.30 11.41 -2.17
N LEU A 125 13.96 12.18 -1.13
CA LEU A 125 13.40 13.53 -1.27
C LEU A 125 14.36 14.51 -1.98
N VAL A 126 15.63 14.49 -1.60
CA VAL A 126 16.68 15.34 -2.22
C VAL A 126 16.84 15.00 -3.71
N GLN A 127 16.75 13.73 -4.07
CA GLN A 127 16.84 13.30 -5.48
C GLN A 127 15.58 13.60 -6.27
N MET A 128 14.39 13.42 -5.65
CA MET A 128 13.11 13.65 -6.30
C MET A 128 12.79 15.13 -6.51
N LYS A 129 13.22 16.01 -5.57
CA LYS A 129 12.90 17.43 -5.55
C LYS A 129 11.40 17.65 -5.76
N PRO A 130 10.57 17.23 -4.81
CA PRO A 130 9.12 17.35 -4.93
C PRO A 130 8.70 18.81 -5.09
N ASN A 131 7.71 19.04 -5.92
CA ASN A 131 7.13 20.36 -6.16
C ASN A 131 5.59 20.35 -6.19
N HIS A 132 4.98 19.18 -5.98
CA HIS A 132 3.54 19.01 -5.79
C HIS A 132 3.30 17.92 -4.72
N ILE A 133 2.10 17.93 -4.16
CA ILE A 133 1.72 16.93 -3.14
C ILE A 133 1.73 15.49 -3.70
N GLU A 134 1.42 15.33 -4.99
CA GLU A 134 1.41 14.04 -5.67
C GLU A 134 2.79 13.37 -5.68
N ASP A 135 3.87 14.16 -5.74
CA ASP A 135 5.24 13.63 -5.63
C ASP A 135 5.48 12.98 -4.27
N ILE A 136 4.96 13.60 -3.20
CA ILE A 136 5.09 13.07 -1.84
C ILE A 136 4.27 11.78 -1.70
N ILE A 137 3.06 11.76 -2.23
CA ILE A 137 2.20 10.57 -2.24
C ILE A 137 2.89 9.44 -3.01
N ALA A 138 3.43 9.74 -4.20
CA ALA A 138 4.17 8.77 -5.00
C ALA A 138 5.42 8.26 -4.28
N LEU A 139 6.20 9.15 -3.65
CA LEU A 139 7.39 8.76 -2.91
C LEU A 139 7.07 7.83 -1.75
N VAL A 140 6.06 8.16 -0.93
CA VAL A 140 5.62 7.31 0.19
C VAL A 140 5.13 5.94 -0.31
N ALA A 141 4.49 5.91 -1.46
CA ALA A 141 4.05 4.65 -2.08
C ALA A 141 5.22 3.83 -2.65
N LEU A 142 6.24 4.48 -3.23
CA LEU A 142 7.40 3.84 -3.82
C LEU A 142 8.46 3.41 -2.78
N TYR A 143 8.60 4.14 -1.67
CA TYR A 143 9.66 3.92 -0.69
C TYR A 143 9.36 2.72 0.22
N ARG A 144 9.40 1.54 -0.36
CA ARG A 144 9.29 0.24 0.33
C ARG A 144 10.03 -0.84 -0.48
N PRO A 145 10.45 -1.94 0.15
CA PRO A 145 11.10 -3.04 -0.57
C PRO A 145 10.30 -3.45 -1.80
N GLY A 146 10.95 -3.54 -2.95
CA GLY A 146 10.35 -3.83 -4.24
C GLY A 146 10.12 -2.57 -5.08
N PRO A 147 9.09 -1.76 -4.82
CA PRO A 147 8.80 -0.57 -5.63
C PRO A 147 9.91 0.48 -5.66
N MET A 148 10.81 0.51 -4.66
CA MET A 148 11.95 1.43 -4.60
C MET A 148 12.81 1.44 -5.86
N SER A 149 12.92 0.32 -6.57
CA SER A 149 13.67 0.21 -7.82
C SER A 149 13.13 1.12 -8.93
N ASN A 150 11.88 1.60 -8.82
CA ASN A 150 11.25 2.50 -9.77
C ASN A 150 11.50 4.00 -9.46
N ILE A 151 12.04 4.34 -8.29
CA ILE A 151 12.30 5.74 -7.90
C ILE A 151 13.24 6.43 -8.90
N PRO A 152 14.36 5.83 -9.36
CA PRO A 152 15.21 6.46 -10.37
C PRO A 152 14.45 6.78 -11.66
N THR A 153 13.67 5.85 -12.19
CA THR A 153 12.87 6.06 -13.40
C THR A 153 11.85 7.18 -13.21
N TYR A 154 11.14 7.19 -12.08
CA TYR A 154 10.21 8.27 -11.74
C TYR A 154 10.93 9.63 -11.75
N ASN A 155 12.07 9.73 -11.07
CA ASN A 155 12.86 10.96 -10.99
C ASN A 155 13.39 11.40 -12.35
N ASP A 156 13.87 10.48 -13.18
CA ASP A 156 14.40 10.80 -14.52
C ASP A 156 13.32 11.31 -15.46
N CYS A 157 12.14 10.68 -15.42
CA CYS A 157 10.99 11.15 -16.18
C CYS A 157 10.48 12.50 -15.66
N LYS A 158 10.32 12.65 -14.33
CA LYS A 158 9.91 13.91 -13.71
C LYS A 158 10.81 15.09 -14.11
N HIS A 159 12.12 14.86 -14.14
CA HIS A 159 13.09 15.91 -14.46
C HIS A 159 13.40 16.04 -15.96
N GLY A 160 12.67 15.34 -16.82
CA GLY A 160 12.86 15.39 -18.27
C GLY A 160 14.16 14.77 -18.78
N ARG A 161 14.85 13.96 -17.94
CA ARG A 161 16.06 13.21 -18.34
C ARG A 161 15.72 11.97 -19.14
N GLN A 162 14.50 11.46 -18.98
CA GLN A 162 13.95 10.33 -19.73
C GLN A 162 12.51 10.64 -20.15
N THR A 163 12.14 10.19 -21.35
CA THR A 163 10.75 10.26 -21.82
C THR A 163 9.92 9.20 -21.10
N PRO A 164 8.76 9.55 -20.50
CA PRO A 164 7.88 8.56 -19.90
C PRO A 164 7.42 7.49 -20.89
N ASP A 165 7.44 6.23 -20.49
CA ASP A 165 6.86 5.11 -21.22
C ASP A 165 5.47 4.81 -20.66
N TYR A 166 4.42 5.14 -21.41
CA TYR A 166 3.04 4.89 -21.00
C TYR A 166 2.56 3.48 -21.36
N LEU A 167 3.43 2.62 -21.87
CA LEU A 167 3.19 1.21 -22.25
C LEU A 167 2.22 1.03 -23.42
N HIS A 168 1.20 1.86 -23.54
CA HIS A 168 0.23 1.86 -24.62
C HIS A 168 -0.47 3.25 -24.67
N PRO A 169 -0.81 3.79 -25.86
CA PRO A 169 -1.45 5.11 -25.97
C PRO A 169 -2.73 5.26 -25.13
N LEU A 170 -3.53 4.19 -25.01
CA LEU A 170 -4.75 4.20 -24.18
C LEU A 170 -4.47 4.35 -22.68
N LEU A 171 -3.24 4.17 -22.22
CA LEU A 171 -2.87 4.25 -20.80
C LEU A 171 -2.23 5.57 -20.41
N GLU A 172 -2.02 6.48 -21.37
CA GLU A 172 -1.38 7.77 -21.09
C GLU A 172 -2.10 8.54 -19.98
N ASP A 173 -3.43 8.66 -20.03
CA ASP A 173 -4.20 9.39 -19.02
C ASP A 173 -4.06 8.76 -17.61
N ILE A 174 -3.91 7.44 -17.54
CA ILE A 174 -3.78 6.69 -16.27
C ILE A 174 -2.37 6.85 -15.69
N LEU A 175 -1.34 6.82 -16.56
CA LEU A 175 0.05 6.77 -16.14
C LEU A 175 0.76 8.11 -16.19
N LYS A 176 0.19 9.12 -16.84
CA LYS A 176 0.75 10.48 -16.93
C LYS A 176 1.02 11.12 -15.56
N PRO A 177 0.11 11.01 -14.56
CA PRO A 177 0.35 11.58 -13.23
C PRO A 177 1.54 10.95 -12.50
N THR A 178 1.98 9.76 -12.92
CA THR A 178 3.09 9.01 -12.31
C THR A 178 4.25 8.79 -13.30
N TYR A 179 4.33 9.63 -14.34
CA TYR A 179 5.41 9.61 -15.35
C TYR A 179 5.64 8.23 -15.99
N GLY A 180 4.56 7.47 -16.23
CA GLY A 180 4.63 6.12 -16.83
C GLY A 180 4.88 4.99 -15.83
N VAL A 181 5.17 5.29 -14.57
CA VAL A 181 5.40 4.28 -13.54
C VAL A 181 4.05 3.83 -12.95
N ILE A 182 3.80 2.53 -12.91
CA ILE A 182 2.65 1.98 -12.19
C ILE A 182 2.99 1.99 -10.69
N ILE A 183 2.25 2.76 -9.90
CA ILE A 183 2.49 2.94 -8.46
C ILE A 183 1.30 2.46 -7.63
N TYR A 184 0.07 2.73 -8.08
CA TYR A 184 -1.15 2.55 -7.30
C TYR A 184 -1.95 1.34 -7.75
N GLN A 185 -2.62 0.69 -6.81
CA GLN A 185 -3.54 -0.43 -7.10
C GLN A 185 -4.67 0.01 -8.03
N GLU A 186 -5.14 1.23 -7.89
CA GLU A 186 -6.16 1.85 -8.73
C GLU A 186 -5.71 1.92 -10.20
N GLN A 187 -4.44 2.22 -10.46
CA GLN A 187 -3.90 2.22 -11.83
C GLN A 187 -3.95 0.82 -12.43
N VAL A 188 -3.62 -0.23 -11.67
CA VAL A 188 -3.73 -1.62 -12.13
C VAL A 188 -5.18 -1.96 -12.51
N MET A 189 -6.14 -1.56 -11.66
CA MET A 189 -7.57 -1.78 -11.95
C MET A 189 -8.02 -1.01 -13.20
N GLN A 190 -7.63 0.26 -13.33
CA GLN A 190 -7.95 1.09 -14.50
C GLN A 190 -7.32 0.55 -15.78
N ILE A 191 -6.06 0.07 -15.73
CA ILE A 191 -5.39 -0.58 -16.86
C ILE A 191 -6.21 -1.81 -17.31
N ALA A 192 -6.62 -2.67 -16.38
CA ALA A 192 -7.41 -3.85 -16.70
C ALA A 192 -8.77 -3.49 -17.31
N GLN A 193 -9.43 -2.47 -16.81
CA GLN A 193 -10.69 -1.97 -17.37
C GLN A 193 -10.48 -1.38 -18.77
N LYS A 194 -9.48 -0.52 -18.94
CA LYS A 194 -9.24 0.22 -20.18
C LYS A 194 -8.78 -0.68 -21.33
N LEU A 195 -7.83 -1.59 -21.07
CA LEU A 195 -7.26 -2.46 -22.10
C LEU A 195 -8.10 -3.70 -22.34
N SER A 196 -8.59 -4.33 -21.26
CA SER A 196 -9.19 -5.66 -21.35
C SER A 196 -10.71 -5.66 -21.18
N GLY A 197 -11.31 -4.47 -20.98
CA GLY A 197 -12.75 -4.35 -20.80
C GLY A 197 -13.27 -5.01 -19.51
N PHE A 198 -12.41 -5.15 -18.49
CA PHE A 198 -12.85 -5.68 -17.21
C PHE A 198 -13.92 -4.78 -16.58
N THR A 199 -14.91 -5.39 -15.98
CA THR A 199 -15.80 -4.68 -15.07
C THR A 199 -15.05 -4.27 -13.80
N ALA A 200 -15.59 -3.33 -13.03
CA ALA A 200 -14.99 -2.93 -11.74
C ALA A 200 -14.78 -4.14 -10.81
N GLY A 201 -15.76 -5.07 -10.76
CA GLY A 201 -15.64 -6.29 -9.97
C GLY A 201 -14.52 -7.24 -10.45
N GLN A 202 -14.34 -7.38 -11.76
CA GLN A 202 -13.25 -8.20 -12.33
C GLN A 202 -11.88 -7.56 -12.06
N ALA A 203 -11.77 -6.25 -12.16
CA ALA A 203 -10.56 -5.52 -11.82
C ALA A 203 -10.21 -5.64 -10.32
N ASP A 204 -11.21 -5.62 -9.43
CA ASP A 204 -11.02 -5.86 -8.00
C ASP A 204 -10.59 -7.32 -7.71
N LEU A 205 -11.11 -8.30 -8.44
CA LEU A 205 -10.65 -9.69 -8.33
C LEU A 205 -9.18 -9.82 -8.75
N LEU A 206 -8.75 -9.14 -9.82
CA LEU A 206 -7.34 -9.08 -10.20
C LEU A 206 -6.48 -8.49 -9.08
N ARG A 207 -6.87 -7.34 -8.53
CA ARG A 207 -6.19 -6.68 -7.41
C ARG A 207 -6.06 -7.62 -6.19
N ARG A 208 -7.14 -8.32 -5.83
CA ARG A 208 -7.14 -9.29 -4.72
C ARG A 208 -6.25 -10.51 -4.99
N ALA A 209 -6.24 -11.01 -6.23
CA ALA A 209 -5.38 -12.12 -6.62
C ALA A 209 -3.90 -11.76 -6.47
N MET A 210 -3.56 -10.50 -6.78
CA MET A 210 -2.23 -9.94 -6.57
C MET A 210 -1.88 -9.86 -5.08
N GLY A 211 -2.72 -9.23 -4.26
CA GLY A 211 -2.45 -9.04 -2.83
C GLY A 211 -2.38 -10.33 -2.01
N LYS A 212 -3.11 -11.37 -2.40
CA LYS A 212 -3.12 -12.67 -1.70
C LYS A 212 -2.06 -13.67 -2.19
N LYS A 213 -1.19 -13.29 -3.13
CA LYS A 213 -0.11 -14.14 -3.70
C LYS A 213 -0.58 -15.50 -4.23
N LYS A 214 -1.83 -15.57 -4.71
CA LYS A 214 -2.43 -16.80 -5.24
C LYS A 214 -2.04 -16.99 -6.70
N ARG A 215 -0.93 -17.65 -6.98
CA ARG A 215 -0.38 -17.83 -8.34
C ARG A 215 -1.39 -18.42 -9.35
N ALA A 216 -2.17 -19.42 -8.95
CA ALA A 216 -3.18 -20.03 -9.82
C ALA A 216 -4.30 -19.05 -10.21
N GLU A 217 -4.76 -18.23 -9.27
CA GLU A 217 -5.77 -17.21 -9.54
C GLU A 217 -5.19 -16.07 -10.39
N LEU A 218 -3.96 -15.66 -10.13
CA LEU A 218 -3.28 -14.64 -10.93
C LEU A 218 -3.10 -15.08 -12.38
N GLU A 219 -2.74 -16.34 -12.63
CA GLU A 219 -2.63 -16.89 -13.99
C GLU A 219 -3.98 -16.91 -14.72
N LYS A 220 -5.07 -17.24 -14.01
CA LYS A 220 -6.42 -17.15 -14.55
C LYS A 220 -6.79 -15.72 -14.92
N GLN A 221 -6.46 -14.75 -14.06
CA GLN A 221 -6.69 -13.33 -14.33
C GLN A 221 -5.86 -12.85 -15.54
N LYS A 222 -4.61 -13.31 -15.68
CA LYS A 222 -3.75 -13.04 -16.83
C LYS A 222 -4.37 -13.50 -18.14
N GLN A 223 -4.87 -14.73 -18.18
CA GLN A 223 -5.55 -15.25 -19.36
C GLN A 223 -6.80 -14.42 -19.72
N GLY A 224 -7.59 -14.05 -18.72
CA GLY A 224 -8.74 -13.18 -18.89
C GLY A 224 -8.37 -11.79 -19.40
N PHE A 225 -7.29 -11.21 -18.86
CA PHE A 225 -6.75 -9.92 -19.28
C PHE A 225 -6.33 -9.95 -20.75
N ILE A 226 -5.51 -10.93 -21.14
CA ILE A 226 -5.04 -11.07 -22.53
C ILE A 226 -6.21 -11.31 -23.49
N ALA A 227 -7.16 -12.18 -23.13
CA ALA A 227 -8.33 -12.46 -23.96
C ALA A 227 -9.22 -11.21 -24.15
N GLY A 228 -9.40 -10.41 -23.09
CA GLY A 228 -10.14 -9.15 -23.16
C GLY A 228 -9.43 -8.11 -24.03
N ALA A 229 -8.13 -7.96 -23.86
CA ALA A 229 -7.31 -7.03 -24.65
C ALA A 229 -7.35 -7.37 -26.16
N LEU A 230 -7.28 -8.65 -26.51
CA LEU A 230 -7.41 -9.12 -27.90
C LEU A 230 -8.77 -8.72 -28.49
N LYS A 231 -9.87 -8.85 -27.75
CA LYS A 231 -11.20 -8.43 -28.19
C LYS A 231 -11.28 -6.93 -28.46
N ASN A 232 -10.47 -6.15 -27.74
CA ASN A 232 -10.39 -4.70 -27.89
C ASN A 232 -9.34 -4.27 -28.95
N GLY A 233 -8.83 -5.22 -29.76
CA GLY A 233 -7.90 -4.94 -30.86
C GLY A 233 -6.45 -4.75 -30.45
N ILE A 234 -6.08 -5.08 -29.20
CA ILE A 234 -4.71 -4.97 -28.70
C ILE A 234 -3.96 -6.29 -28.99
N ALA A 235 -2.77 -6.21 -29.56
CA ALA A 235 -1.97 -7.40 -29.90
C ALA A 235 -1.61 -8.21 -28.64
N LYS A 236 -1.53 -9.53 -28.78
CA LYS A 236 -1.31 -10.47 -27.67
C LYS A 236 0.00 -10.21 -26.93
N ASP A 237 1.06 -9.96 -27.67
CA ASP A 237 2.40 -9.66 -27.14
C ASP A 237 2.42 -8.36 -26.34
N VAL A 238 1.73 -7.33 -26.82
CA VAL A 238 1.57 -6.06 -26.11
C VAL A 238 0.80 -6.26 -24.79
N ALA A 239 -0.35 -6.95 -24.84
CA ALA A 239 -1.14 -7.23 -23.65
C ALA A 239 -0.36 -8.08 -22.64
N ALA A 240 0.36 -9.11 -23.09
CA ALA A 240 1.20 -9.93 -22.23
C ALA A 240 2.36 -9.13 -21.63
N GLY A 241 3.01 -8.27 -22.41
CA GLY A 241 4.07 -7.38 -21.93
C GLY A 241 3.60 -6.40 -20.86
N ILE A 242 2.41 -5.82 -21.02
CA ILE A 242 1.82 -4.93 -20.02
C ILE A 242 1.47 -5.72 -18.75
N PHE A 243 0.90 -6.93 -18.87
CA PHE A 243 0.60 -7.74 -17.70
C PHE A 243 1.87 -8.10 -16.91
N LEU A 244 3.00 -8.37 -17.58
CA LEU A 244 4.29 -8.59 -16.91
C LEU A 244 4.80 -7.38 -16.13
N LYS A 245 4.40 -6.14 -16.51
CA LYS A 245 4.70 -4.93 -15.75
C LYS A 245 3.78 -4.77 -14.53
N ILE A 246 2.58 -5.36 -14.56
CA ILE A 246 1.63 -5.38 -13.46
C ILE A 246 1.97 -6.48 -12.43
N GLU A 247 2.44 -7.63 -12.91
CA GLU A 247 2.67 -8.84 -12.10
C GLU A 247 3.55 -8.62 -10.84
N PRO A 248 4.61 -7.79 -10.86
CA PRO A 248 5.41 -7.51 -9.67
C PRO A 248 4.62 -6.91 -8.49
N PHE A 249 3.49 -6.24 -8.75
CA PHE A 249 2.62 -5.74 -7.68
C PHE A 249 2.01 -6.88 -6.84
N ALA A 250 1.95 -8.10 -7.36
CA ALA A 250 1.54 -9.29 -6.60
C ALA A 250 2.54 -9.67 -5.50
N GLU A 251 3.78 -9.21 -5.59
CA GLU A 251 4.81 -9.49 -4.58
C GLU A 251 4.82 -8.46 -3.45
N TYR A 252 4.29 -7.25 -3.70
CA TYR A 252 4.39 -6.08 -2.82
C TYR A 252 3.05 -5.56 -2.29
N GLY A 253 1.94 -6.10 -2.81
CA GLY A 253 0.58 -5.69 -2.42
C GLY A 253 0.11 -6.21 -1.07
#